data_6367a04acb6f04318d7e4bfa8a0a574f
#
_entry.id   6367a04acb6f04318d7e4bfa8a0a574f
#
_cell.length_a   1.000
_cell.length_b   1.000
_cell.length_c   1.000
_cell.angle_alpha   90.00
_cell.angle_beta   90.00
_cell.angle_gamma   90.00
#
_symmetry.space_group_name_H-M   'P 1'
#
loop_
_entity.id
_entity.type
_entity.pdbx_description
1 polymer ?
#
loop_
_entity_poly.entity_id
_entity_poly.type
_entity_poly.pdbx_seq_one_letter_code
_entity_poly.pdbx_strand_id
1 'polypeptide(L)'
;MLLFLPDWQEEADESEYMTALRCTYRKEDTLTHRDFLGSLMAQGVTREKLGDILVSEGSCDLIVSRDIAPYLLQNVTSAGRVKLSVSEIELSDLSVPELKVKEIRDTVSTLRLDAVAASGFSMSRGKAQELISSGRVQLNHRETLKADAPVAQGDVVSARGLGKFEVAEVGGLSKKGRTALLLRRYL
;
A
#
# COMPACT_ATOMS: atom_id res chain seq x y z
N MET A 1 -3.84 -9.99 11.42
CA MET A 1 -4.29 -11.15 12.23
C MET A 1 -5.50 -10.71 13.03
N LEU A 2 -6.49 -11.58 13.27
CA LEU A 2 -7.60 -11.36 14.19
C LEU A 2 -7.40 -12.31 15.37
N LEU A 3 -7.46 -11.76 16.58
CA LEU A 3 -7.42 -12.53 17.83
C LEU A 3 -8.82 -12.50 18.45
N PHE A 4 -9.35 -13.67 18.76
CA PHE A 4 -10.59 -13.82 19.51
C PHE A 4 -10.20 -14.16 20.96
N LEU A 5 -10.36 -13.18 21.84
CA LEU A 5 -10.07 -13.35 23.25
C LEU A 5 -11.27 -13.93 23.96
N PRO A 6 -11.07 -14.77 24.98
CA PRO A 6 -12.15 -15.20 25.85
C PRO A 6 -12.68 -14.02 26.68
N ASP A 7 -13.96 -14.10 27.12
CA ASP A 7 -14.67 -13.00 27.78
C ASP A 7 -13.99 -12.46 29.07
N TRP A 8 -13.08 -13.23 29.63
CA TRP A 8 -12.33 -12.85 30.82
C TRP A 8 -10.99 -12.15 30.56
N GLN A 9 -10.57 -12.06 29.29
CA GLN A 9 -9.31 -11.47 28.84
C GLN A 9 -9.59 -10.23 27.99
N GLU A 10 -9.30 -9.05 28.51
CA GLU A 10 -9.55 -7.77 27.82
C GLU A 10 -8.43 -7.40 26.83
N GLU A 11 -7.18 -7.82 27.11
CA GLU A 11 -6.01 -7.51 26.30
C GLU A 11 -5.22 -8.77 25.96
N ALA A 12 -4.58 -8.79 24.81
CA ALA A 12 -3.62 -9.82 24.40
C ALA A 12 -2.24 -9.21 24.26
N ASP A 13 -1.22 -9.95 24.72
CA ASP A 13 0.15 -9.62 24.39
C ASP A 13 0.42 -10.05 22.94
N GLU A 14 0.52 -9.08 22.04
CA GLU A 14 0.76 -9.33 20.61
C GLU A 14 2.05 -10.09 20.36
N SER A 15 3.05 -9.94 21.24
CA SER A 15 4.34 -10.60 21.12
C SER A 15 4.27 -12.13 21.29
N GLU A 16 3.21 -12.66 21.89
CA GLU A 16 2.98 -14.10 21.97
C GLU A 16 2.61 -14.74 20.62
N TYR A 17 2.04 -13.96 19.71
CA TYR A 17 1.47 -14.45 18.45
C TYR A 17 2.27 -14.03 17.23
N MET A 18 2.92 -12.87 17.28
CA MET A 18 3.70 -12.34 16.18
C MET A 18 5.01 -11.71 16.68
N THR A 19 5.96 -11.60 15.77
CA THR A 19 7.22 -10.88 15.99
C THR A 19 7.66 -10.20 14.72
N ALA A 20 8.65 -9.34 14.82
CA ALA A 20 9.24 -8.67 13.68
C ALA A 20 10.67 -9.14 13.41
N LEU A 21 10.97 -9.35 12.14
CA LEU A 21 12.32 -9.70 11.68
C LEU A 21 12.83 -8.57 10.77
N ARG A 22 13.98 -8.02 11.10
CA ARG A 22 14.68 -7.03 10.27
C ARG A 22 15.68 -7.70 9.37
N CYS A 23 15.48 -7.57 8.07
CA CYS A 23 16.43 -7.97 7.03
C CYS A 23 17.25 -6.75 6.63
N THR A 24 18.57 -6.80 6.75
CA THR A 24 19.46 -5.72 6.29
C THR A 24 20.26 -6.16 5.08
N TYR A 25 20.49 -5.23 4.16
CA TYR A 25 21.25 -5.43 2.93
C TYR A 25 21.97 -4.13 2.51
N ARG A 26 22.78 -4.18 1.46
CA ARG A 26 23.51 -2.99 1.00
C ARG A 26 22.53 -1.98 0.42
N LYS A 27 22.73 -0.69 0.72
CA LYS A 27 21.86 0.39 0.22
C LYS A 27 21.85 0.55 -1.30
N GLU A 28 22.91 0.11 -1.96
CA GLU A 28 23.04 0.13 -3.41
C GLU A 28 22.15 -0.93 -4.10
N ASP A 29 21.76 -1.97 -3.35
CA ASP A 29 20.88 -3.00 -3.85
C ASP A 29 19.42 -2.53 -3.76
N THR A 30 18.67 -2.78 -4.82
CA THR A 30 17.24 -2.46 -4.85
C THR A 30 16.42 -3.73 -4.74
N LEU A 31 15.74 -3.89 -3.62
CA LEU A 31 14.80 -4.97 -3.38
C LEU A 31 13.38 -4.43 -3.26
N THR A 32 12.43 -5.23 -3.72
CA THR A 32 11.01 -4.91 -3.69
C THR A 32 10.26 -5.86 -2.76
N HIS A 33 9.04 -5.48 -2.38
CA HIS A 33 8.13 -6.36 -1.64
C HIS A 33 8.02 -7.76 -2.29
N ARG A 34 8.02 -7.84 -3.61
CA ARG A 34 7.93 -9.12 -4.35
C ARG A 34 9.15 -10.01 -4.15
N ASP A 35 10.33 -9.43 -4.05
CA ASP A 35 11.57 -10.18 -3.86
C ASP A 35 11.58 -10.84 -2.48
N PHE A 36 11.19 -10.11 -1.44
CA PHE A 36 11.04 -10.66 -0.08
C PHE A 36 9.94 -11.71 -0.01
N LEU A 37 8.74 -11.41 -0.52
CA LEU A 37 7.64 -12.37 -0.53
C LEU A 37 8.03 -13.66 -1.26
N GLY A 38 8.68 -13.54 -2.43
CA GLY A 38 9.15 -14.69 -3.21
C GLY A 38 10.18 -15.52 -2.46
N SER A 39 11.11 -14.88 -1.75
CA SER A 39 12.11 -15.57 -0.93
C SER A 39 11.47 -16.34 0.24
N LEU A 40 10.51 -15.73 0.94
CA LEU A 40 9.78 -16.37 2.04
C LEU A 40 8.94 -17.56 1.56
N MET A 41 8.22 -17.40 0.45
CA MET A 41 7.44 -18.48 -0.14
C MET A 41 8.32 -19.64 -0.62
N ALA A 42 9.53 -19.36 -1.13
CA ALA A 42 10.49 -20.37 -1.52
C ALA A 42 11.02 -21.21 -0.34
N GLN A 43 10.96 -20.68 0.89
CA GLN A 43 11.26 -21.41 2.12
C GLN A 43 10.11 -22.34 2.58
N GLY A 44 9.02 -22.42 1.83
CA GLY A 44 7.85 -23.23 2.18
C GLY A 44 6.91 -22.58 3.20
N VAL A 45 7.11 -21.30 3.50
CA VAL A 45 6.24 -20.55 4.41
C VAL A 45 4.92 -20.23 3.72
N THR A 46 3.81 -20.49 4.39
CA THR A 46 2.48 -20.13 3.87
C THR A 46 2.18 -18.65 4.10
N ARG A 47 1.39 -18.04 3.22
CA ARG A 47 1.06 -16.62 3.30
C ARG A 47 0.33 -16.23 4.59
N GLU A 48 -0.39 -17.16 5.20
CA GLU A 48 -1.13 -16.96 6.46
C GLU A 48 -0.21 -16.69 7.65
N LYS A 49 1.05 -17.11 7.56
CA LYS A 49 2.08 -16.88 8.58
C LYS A 49 2.83 -15.55 8.41
N LEU A 50 2.54 -14.83 7.33
CA LEU A 50 3.19 -13.57 6.99
C LEU A 50 2.20 -12.42 7.15
N GLY A 51 2.62 -11.39 7.86
CA GLY A 51 1.97 -10.09 7.92
C GLY A 51 2.52 -9.13 6.85
N ASP A 52 2.72 -7.89 7.25
CA ASP A 52 3.25 -6.86 6.36
C ASP A 52 4.76 -7.03 6.11
N ILE A 53 5.17 -6.65 4.91
CA ILE A 53 6.56 -6.59 4.45
C ILE A 53 6.88 -5.13 4.20
N LEU A 54 7.61 -4.51 5.12
CA LEU A 54 7.90 -3.08 5.14
C LEU A 54 9.28 -2.82 4.55
N VAL A 55 9.34 -2.55 3.24
CA VAL A 55 10.60 -2.36 2.53
C VAL A 55 11.05 -0.91 2.61
N SER A 56 12.29 -0.70 3.08
CA SER A 56 12.99 0.57 3.15
C SER A 56 14.33 0.50 2.40
N GLU A 57 15.04 1.62 2.30
CA GLU A 57 16.37 1.63 1.69
C GLU A 57 17.38 0.91 2.60
N GLY A 58 17.94 -0.21 2.09
CA GLY A 58 18.93 -1.02 2.81
C GLY A 58 18.36 -1.90 3.92
N SER A 59 17.04 -1.93 4.14
CA SER A 59 16.39 -2.76 5.15
C SER A 59 14.96 -3.15 4.77
N CYS A 60 14.47 -4.23 5.38
CA CYS A 60 13.09 -4.64 5.26
C CYS A 60 12.65 -5.26 6.58
N ASP A 61 11.56 -4.78 7.15
CA ASP A 61 10.95 -5.37 8.34
C ASP A 61 9.81 -6.29 7.92
N LEU A 62 9.85 -7.52 8.45
CA LEU A 62 8.87 -8.57 8.18
C LEU A 62 8.08 -8.84 9.45
N ILE A 63 6.78 -8.69 9.41
CA ILE A 63 5.90 -9.14 10.49
C ILE A 63 5.54 -10.59 10.20
N VAL A 64 5.82 -11.48 11.14
CA VAL A 64 5.61 -12.93 10.97
C VAL A 64 4.97 -13.55 12.21
N SER A 65 4.30 -14.70 12.04
CA SER A 65 3.86 -15.49 13.18
C SER A 65 5.05 -15.91 14.03
N ARG A 66 4.90 -15.87 15.35
CA ARG A 66 5.98 -16.19 16.31
C ARG A 66 6.56 -17.58 16.11
N ASP A 67 5.73 -18.55 15.78
CA ASP A 67 6.12 -19.95 15.62
C ASP A 67 7.10 -20.20 14.47
N ILE A 68 7.09 -19.38 13.42
CA ILE A 68 8.01 -19.55 12.28
C ILE A 68 9.25 -18.66 12.35
N ALA A 69 9.31 -17.70 13.26
CA ALA A 69 10.42 -16.74 13.34
C ALA A 69 11.79 -17.42 13.52
N PRO A 70 11.97 -18.43 14.41
CA PRO A 70 13.25 -19.11 14.56
C PRO A 70 13.71 -19.82 13.28
N TYR A 71 12.76 -20.38 12.52
CA TYR A 71 13.08 -21.00 11.24
C TYR A 71 13.54 -19.96 10.21
N LEU A 72 12.84 -18.83 10.11
CA LEU A 72 13.19 -17.76 9.17
C LEU A 72 14.54 -17.11 9.50
N LEU A 73 14.85 -16.90 10.78
CA LEU A 73 16.14 -16.37 11.25
C LEU A 73 17.31 -17.23 10.78
N GLN A 74 17.14 -18.54 10.70
CA GLN A 74 18.20 -19.48 10.30
C GLN A 74 18.27 -19.69 8.79
N ASN A 75 17.16 -19.60 8.08
CA ASN A 75 17.07 -20.05 6.69
C ASN A 75 16.96 -18.91 5.66
N VAL A 76 16.49 -17.71 6.05
CA VAL A 76 16.39 -16.57 5.15
C VAL A 76 17.74 -15.87 5.07
N THR A 77 18.51 -16.20 4.04
CA THR A 77 19.87 -15.64 3.82
C THR A 77 19.96 -14.73 2.60
N SER A 78 18.90 -14.68 1.78
CA SER A 78 18.86 -13.84 0.58
C SER A 78 17.44 -13.53 0.12
N ALA A 79 17.27 -12.42 -0.56
CA ALA A 79 16.09 -12.10 -1.36
C ALA A 79 16.53 -11.87 -2.82
N GLY A 80 16.00 -12.66 -3.74
CA GLY A 80 16.49 -12.70 -5.09
C GLY A 80 17.99 -13.06 -5.12
N ARG A 81 18.83 -12.14 -5.64
CA ARG A 81 20.29 -12.31 -5.71
C ARG A 81 21.05 -11.60 -4.60
N VAL A 82 20.35 -10.88 -3.73
CA VAL A 82 20.94 -10.04 -2.69
C VAL A 82 21.03 -10.84 -1.38
N LYS A 83 22.20 -10.83 -0.75
CA LYS A 83 22.41 -11.43 0.57
C LYS A 83 21.78 -10.55 1.65
N LEU A 84 21.16 -11.20 2.62
CA LEU A 84 20.50 -10.57 3.77
C LEU A 84 21.20 -10.97 5.07
N SER A 85 21.22 -10.04 6.01
CA SER A 85 21.43 -10.34 7.43
C SER A 85 20.09 -10.16 8.13
N VAL A 86 19.64 -11.19 8.84
CA VAL A 86 18.31 -11.21 9.48
C VAL A 86 18.48 -11.24 10.99
N SER A 87 17.74 -10.38 11.68
CA SER A 87 17.68 -10.31 13.14
C SER A 87 16.25 -10.12 13.63
N GLU A 88 15.94 -10.60 14.81
CA GLU A 88 14.65 -10.30 15.45
C GLU A 88 14.71 -8.89 16.06
N ILE A 89 13.60 -8.18 15.98
CA ILE A 89 13.39 -6.86 16.58
C ILE A 89 12.04 -6.84 17.31
N GLU A 90 11.88 -5.91 18.24
CA GLU A 90 10.59 -5.67 18.88
C GLU A 90 9.59 -5.05 17.88
N LEU A 91 8.30 -5.31 18.07
CA LEU A 91 7.24 -4.73 17.23
C LEU A 91 7.22 -3.20 17.31
N SER A 92 7.63 -2.63 18.46
CA SER A 92 7.79 -1.18 18.65
C SER A 92 8.89 -0.54 17.80
N ASP A 93 9.86 -1.34 17.36
CA ASP A 93 11.02 -0.88 16.57
C ASP A 93 10.79 -0.97 15.07
N LEU A 94 9.57 -1.34 14.65
CA LEU A 94 9.21 -1.40 13.23
C LEU A 94 9.41 -0.06 12.54
N SER A 95 10.12 -0.09 11.42
CA SER A 95 10.30 1.07 10.55
C SER A 95 9.23 1.07 9.46
N VAL A 96 8.13 1.78 9.69
CA VAL A 96 7.08 1.95 8.67
C VAL A 96 7.58 2.94 7.63
N PRO A 97 7.79 2.51 6.36
CA PRO A 97 8.24 3.42 5.31
C PRO A 97 7.24 4.56 5.12
N GLU A 98 7.75 5.77 5.01
CA GLU A 98 6.91 6.90 4.61
C GLU A 98 6.32 6.62 3.23
N LEU A 99 5.02 6.77 3.12
CA LEU A 99 4.32 6.66 1.84
C LEU A 99 4.81 7.78 0.93
N LYS A 100 5.57 7.42 -0.11
CA LYS A 100 5.94 8.38 -1.13
C LYS A 100 4.70 8.80 -1.89
N VAL A 101 4.27 10.04 -1.67
CA VAL A 101 3.11 10.62 -2.33
C VAL A 101 3.54 11.81 -3.19
N LYS A 102 2.92 11.92 -4.37
CA LYS A 102 3.02 13.10 -5.21
C LYS A 102 1.75 13.91 -5.07
N GLU A 103 1.87 15.15 -4.62
CA GLU A 103 0.74 16.08 -4.64
C GLU A 103 0.48 16.58 -6.05
N ILE A 104 -0.79 16.53 -6.47
CA ILE A 104 -1.28 17.04 -7.75
C ILE A 104 -2.34 18.09 -7.43
N ARG A 105 -2.07 19.34 -7.78
CA ARG A 105 -3.02 20.45 -7.67
C ARG A 105 -3.60 20.73 -9.04
N ASP A 106 -4.91 20.63 -9.17
CA ASP A 106 -5.61 20.82 -10.43
C ASP A 106 -7.00 21.43 -10.18
N THR A 107 -7.71 21.73 -11.25
CA THR A 107 -9.10 22.18 -11.19
C THR A 107 -9.96 21.37 -12.14
N VAL A 108 -11.13 20.93 -11.69
CA VAL A 108 -12.10 20.19 -12.50
C VAL A 108 -13.40 20.97 -12.67
N SER A 109 -14.09 20.77 -13.78
CA SER A 109 -15.39 21.38 -14.00
C SER A 109 -16.52 20.73 -13.18
N THR A 110 -16.32 19.46 -12.79
CA THR A 110 -17.29 18.68 -12.02
C THR A 110 -16.54 17.64 -11.18
N LEU A 111 -17.10 17.31 -10.02
CA LEU A 111 -16.57 16.24 -9.14
C LEU A 111 -17.08 14.86 -9.60
N ARG A 112 -16.94 14.58 -10.88
CA ARG A 112 -17.27 13.27 -11.48
C ARG A 112 -16.01 12.44 -11.57
N LEU A 113 -16.16 11.13 -11.43
CA LEU A 113 -15.04 10.17 -11.45
C LEU A 113 -14.18 10.29 -12.73
N ASP A 114 -14.80 10.47 -13.92
CA ASP A 114 -14.07 10.64 -15.17
C ASP A 114 -13.18 11.88 -15.18
N ALA A 115 -13.63 12.98 -14.60
CA ALA A 115 -12.87 14.23 -14.54
C ALA A 115 -11.75 14.17 -13.49
N VAL A 116 -12.05 13.61 -12.30
CA VAL A 116 -11.07 13.47 -11.21
C VAL A 116 -10.01 12.43 -11.55
N ALA A 117 -10.39 11.28 -12.13
CA ALA A 117 -9.46 10.25 -12.59
C ALA A 117 -8.52 10.77 -13.70
N ALA A 118 -9.04 11.57 -14.63
CA ALA A 118 -8.24 12.20 -15.68
C ALA A 118 -7.14 13.09 -15.09
N SER A 119 -7.47 13.89 -14.08
CA SER A 119 -6.52 14.72 -13.34
C SER A 119 -5.51 13.87 -12.57
N GLY A 120 -5.97 12.95 -11.72
CA GLY A 120 -5.12 12.14 -10.83
C GLY A 120 -4.16 11.20 -11.55
N PHE A 121 -4.53 10.66 -12.71
CA PHE A 121 -3.69 9.81 -13.53
C PHE A 121 -3.01 10.55 -14.69
N SER A 122 -3.17 11.87 -14.78
CA SER A 122 -2.56 12.71 -15.84
C SER A 122 -2.90 12.23 -17.25
N MET A 123 -4.17 12.00 -17.54
CA MET A 123 -4.66 11.52 -18.83
C MET A 123 -5.84 12.32 -19.35
N SER A 124 -6.25 12.06 -20.60
CA SER A 124 -7.47 12.67 -21.15
C SER A 124 -8.72 12.08 -20.48
N ARG A 125 -9.79 12.89 -20.40
CA ARG A 125 -11.08 12.45 -19.84
C ARG A 125 -11.68 11.27 -20.61
N GLY A 126 -11.52 11.21 -21.93
CA GLY A 126 -11.97 10.07 -22.74
C GLY A 126 -11.27 8.78 -22.36
N LYS A 127 -9.95 8.82 -22.15
CA LYS A 127 -9.18 7.65 -21.67
C LYS A 127 -9.58 7.23 -20.25
N ALA A 128 -9.90 8.17 -19.38
CA ALA A 128 -10.42 7.86 -18.05
C ALA A 128 -11.79 7.16 -18.14
N GLN A 129 -12.67 7.62 -19.03
CA GLN A 129 -13.98 6.98 -19.29
C GLN A 129 -13.82 5.54 -19.80
N GLU A 130 -12.89 5.29 -20.73
CA GLU A 130 -12.60 3.94 -21.23
C GLU A 130 -12.11 3.01 -20.10
N LEU A 131 -11.22 3.50 -19.22
CA LEU A 131 -10.73 2.72 -18.09
C LEU A 131 -11.86 2.38 -17.09
N ILE A 132 -12.74 3.34 -16.82
CA ILE A 132 -13.88 3.15 -15.94
C ILE A 132 -14.85 2.14 -16.54
N SER A 133 -15.26 2.32 -17.80
CA SER A 133 -16.22 1.44 -18.47
C SER A 133 -15.70 0.01 -18.67
N SER A 134 -14.38 -0.17 -18.72
CA SER A 134 -13.73 -1.49 -18.79
C SER A 134 -13.53 -2.18 -17.42
N GLY A 135 -14.06 -1.63 -16.32
CA GLY A 135 -13.96 -2.21 -14.97
C GLY A 135 -12.54 -2.13 -14.37
N ARG A 136 -11.66 -1.29 -14.92
CA ARG A 136 -10.27 -1.17 -14.45
C ARG A 136 -10.07 -0.13 -13.35
N VAL A 137 -11.13 0.59 -12.97
CA VAL A 137 -11.12 1.63 -11.95
C VAL A 137 -12.00 1.22 -10.77
N GLN A 138 -11.48 1.45 -9.58
CA GLN A 138 -12.23 1.29 -8.33
C GLN A 138 -12.33 2.64 -7.63
N LEU A 139 -13.48 2.92 -7.06
CA LEU A 139 -13.74 4.02 -6.15
C LEU A 139 -13.97 3.43 -4.74
N ASN A 140 -13.15 3.81 -3.76
CA ASN A 140 -13.20 3.28 -2.40
C ASN A 140 -13.19 1.74 -2.36
N HIS A 141 -12.25 1.13 -3.10
CA HIS A 141 -12.06 -0.32 -3.22
C HIS A 141 -13.22 -1.08 -3.89
N ARG A 142 -14.23 -0.38 -4.43
CA ARG A 142 -15.34 -0.98 -5.18
C ARG A 142 -15.22 -0.67 -6.65
N GLU A 143 -15.31 -1.71 -7.48
CA GLU A 143 -15.37 -1.53 -8.93
C GLU A 143 -16.57 -0.68 -9.32
N THR A 144 -16.36 0.27 -10.21
CA THR A 144 -17.43 1.12 -10.74
C THR A 144 -17.29 1.26 -12.25
N LEU A 145 -18.42 1.13 -12.94
CA LEU A 145 -18.52 1.32 -14.39
C LEU A 145 -19.12 2.69 -14.76
N LYS A 146 -19.53 3.47 -13.74
CA LYS A 146 -20.17 4.76 -13.91
C LYS A 146 -19.12 5.87 -13.97
N ALA A 147 -18.87 6.40 -15.16
CA ALA A 147 -17.94 7.51 -15.37
C ALA A 147 -18.40 8.81 -14.68
N ASP A 148 -19.69 8.96 -14.46
CA ASP A 148 -20.31 10.09 -13.78
C ASP A 148 -20.52 9.89 -12.28
N ALA A 149 -20.00 8.82 -11.69
CA ALA A 149 -20.05 8.62 -10.25
C ALA A 149 -19.50 9.85 -9.51
N PRO A 150 -20.20 10.34 -8.47
CA PRO A 150 -19.73 11.47 -7.69
C PRO A 150 -18.48 11.08 -6.89
N VAL A 151 -17.55 12.02 -6.78
CA VAL A 151 -16.31 11.88 -6.00
C VAL A 151 -16.27 13.00 -4.98
N ALA A 152 -15.91 12.65 -3.74
CA ALA A 152 -15.81 13.56 -2.61
C ALA A 152 -14.38 13.60 -2.04
N GLN A 153 -14.15 14.54 -1.14
CA GLN A 153 -12.93 14.59 -0.35
C GLN A 153 -12.82 13.33 0.52
N GLY A 154 -11.63 12.76 0.61
CA GLY A 154 -11.34 11.51 1.31
C GLY A 154 -11.51 10.26 0.42
N ASP A 155 -12.09 10.39 -0.78
CA ASP A 155 -12.25 9.24 -1.66
C ASP A 155 -10.90 8.78 -2.24
N VAL A 156 -10.76 7.46 -2.35
CA VAL A 156 -9.60 6.81 -2.96
C VAL A 156 -9.99 6.23 -4.33
N VAL A 157 -9.27 6.66 -5.35
CA VAL A 157 -9.42 6.14 -6.71
C VAL A 157 -8.21 5.30 -7.06
N SER A 158 -8.42 4.04 -7.43
CA SER A 158 -7.37 3.16 -7.92
C SER A 158 -7.65 2.68 -9.33
N ALA A 159 -6.60 2.52 -10.13
CA ALA A 159 -6.70 2.00 -11.49
C ALA A 159 -5.62 0.95 -11.74
N ARG A 160 -6.01 -0.20 -12.27
CA ARG A 160 -5.12 -1.32 -12.55
C ARG A 160 -3.99 -0.91 -13.50
N GLY A 161 -2.75 -1.03 -13.02
CA GLY A 161 -1.54 -0.67 -13.78
C GLY A 161 -1.16 0.82 -13.71
N LEU A 162 -1.95 1.67 -13.03
CA LEU A 162 -1.67 3.10 -12.88
C LEU A 162 -1.45 3.52 -11.41
N GLY A 163 -1.74 2.63 -10.45
CA GLY A 163 -1.66 2.91 -9.02
C GLY A 163 -2.95 3.51 -8.46
N LYS A 164 -2.81 4.28 -7.39
CA LYS A 164 -3.94 4.90 -6.68
C LYS A 164 -3.64 6.33 -6.28
N PHE A 165 -4.68 7.12 -6.07
CA PHE A 165 -4.60 8.42 -5.44
C PHE A 165 -5.80 8.66 -4.51
N GLU A 166 -5.61 9.55 -3.56
CA GLU A 166 -6.64 10.05 -2.65
C GLU A 166 -7.02 11.47 -3.04
N VAL A 167 -8.28 11.83 -2.92
CA VAL A 167 -8.77 13.20 -3.00
C VAL A 167 -8.55 13.87 -1.64
N ALA A 168 -7.38 14.44 -1.44
CA ALA A 168 -6.98 15.00 -0.15
C ALA A 168 -7.78 16.23 0.23
N GLU A 169 -8.11 17.09 -0.75
CA GLU A 169 -8.89 18.31 -0.52
C GLU A 169 -9.75 18.67 -1.74
N VAL A 170 -10.97 19.07 -1.47
CA VAL A 170 -11.87 19.71 -2.42
C VAL A 170 -12.00 21.18 -2.03
N GLY A 171 -11.32 22.04 -2.78
CA GLY A 171 -11.28 23.48 -2.50
C GLY A 171 -12.43 24.28 -3.12
N GLY A 172 -12.31 25.58 -3.05
CA GLY A 172 -13.31 26.51 -3.58
C GLY A 172 -13.32 26.59 -5.13
N LEU A 173 -14.27 27.35 -5.63
CA LEU A 173 -14.39 27.63 -7.06
C LEU A 173 -13.33 28.64 -7.52
N SER A 174 -12.66 28.33 -8.60
CA SER A 174 -11.79 29.25 -9.31
C SER A 174 -12.61 30.38 -9.98
N LYS A 175 -11.93 31.45 -10.42
CA LYS A 175 -12.56 32.54 -11.17
C LYS A 175 -13.30 32.09 -12.45
N LYS A 176 -12.98 30.88 -12.95
CA LYS A 176 -13.61 30.26 -14.12
C LYS A 176 -14.71 29.25 -13.76
N GLY A 177 -15.18 29.22 -12.52
CA GLY A 177 -16.22 28.31 -12.04
C GLY A 177 -15.77 26.85 -11.93
N ARG A 178 -14.45 26.56 -11.86
CA ARG A 178 -13.92 25.20 -11.72
C ARG A 178 -13.57 24.94 -10.24
N THR A 179 -13.84 23.74 -9.76
CA THR A 179 -13.51 23.30 -8.40
C THR A 179 -12.02 22.97 -8.30
N ALA A 180 -11.33 23.55 -7.33
CA ALA A 180 -9.94 23.23 -7.03
C ALA A 180 -9.84 21.86 -6.35
N LEU A 181 -8.80 21.08 -6.69
CA LEU A 181 -8.51 19.77 -6.11
C LEU A 181 -7.05 19.68 -5.66
N LEU A 182 -6.85 19.04 -4.52
CA LEU A 182 -5.56 18.49 -4.10
C LEU A 182 -5.68 16.96 -4.08
N LEU A 183 -4.91 16.30 -4.93
CA LEU A 183 -4.85 14.85 -5.00
C LEU A 183 -3.48 14.38 -4.50
N ARG A 184 -3.45 13.31 -3.69
CA ARG A 184 -2.22 12.63 -3.23
C ARG A 184 -2.09 11.32 -3.97
N ARG A 185 -1.21 11.27 -4.96
CA ARG A 185 -0.93 10.06 -5.72
C ARG A 185 0.19 9.27 -5.06
N TYR A 186 -0.09 8.02 -4.74
CA TYR A 186 0.89 7.08 -4.20
C TYR A 186 1.83 6.61 -5.31
N LEU A 187 3.14 6.59 -5.03
CA LEU A 187 4.21 6.25 -5.98
C LEU A 187 4.72 4.81 -5.75
#